data_02842706cfaa826ca0d9b31984099d45
#
_entry.id   02842706cfaa826ca0d9b31984099d45
#
_cell.length_a   1.000
_cell.length_b   1.000
_cell.length_c   1.000
_cell.angle_alpha   90.00
_cell.angle_beta   90.00
_cell.angle_gamma   90.00
#
_symmetry.space_group_name_H-M   'P 1'
#
loop_
_entity.id
_entity.type
_entity.pdbx_description
1 polymer ?
#
loop_
_entity_poly.entity_id
_entity_poly.type
_entity_poly.pdbx_seq_one_letter_code
_entity_poly.pdbx_strand_id
1 'polypeptide(L)'
;MTAVVVAETLVLALLVLLVGGLLRSHAEILRRLDELQPAGTAQAAPVRASSDAHDISGVTLAGDAVHLGLTRPGSATLLAFLTSGCSTCQTFWEAFADPRSRLPDGVGLVVVTKDPSHESSARLGELAPPGVRVVMSSAAWSDYEVPASPYFVHIDAAGELAGEGTAQRFDQVRSLLADAVADVAEADRRGSRERALRAERELAAAGIGPGHPSLHAGGERRGNGAG
;
A
#
# COMPACT_ATOMS: atom_id res chain seq x y z
N MET A 1 51.73 -34.54 -24.27
CA MET A 1 50.28 -34.56 -24.05
C MET A 1 49.86 -34.59 -22.58
N THR A 2 50.47 -35.42 -21.74
CA THR A 2 50.16 -35.50 -20.29
C THR A 2 50.37 -34.18 -19.50
N ALA A 3 51.44 -33.43 -19.80
CA ALA A 3 51.73 -32.18 -19.12
C ALA A 3 50.66 -31.05 -19.41
N VAL A 4 50.12 -31.05 -20.61
CA VAL A 4 49.08 -30.09 -21.03
C VAL A 4 47.75 -30.43 -20.32
N VAL A 5 47.38 -31.69 -20.24
CA VAL A 5 46.16 -32.15 -19.55
C VAL A 5 46.23 -31.85 -18.05
N VAL A 6 47.41 -32.04 -17.44
CA VAL A 6 47.62 -31.71 -16.03
C VAL A 6 47.53 -30.21 -15.78
N ALA A 7 48.10 -29.39 -16.65
CA ALA A 7 47.99 -27.94 -16.53
C ALA A 7 46.53 -27.43 -16.66
N GLU A 8 45.78 -28.01 -17.60
CA GLU A 8 44.39 -27.66 -17.85
C GLU A 8 43.48 -28.07 -16.67
N THR A 9 43.69 -29.25 -16.08
CA THR A 9 42.95 -29.68 -14.88
C THR A 9 43.25 -28.82 -13.67
N LEU A 10 44.50 -28.35 -13.50
CA LEU A 10 44.86 -27.44 -12.41
C LEU A 10 44.23 -26.05 -12.58
N VAL A 11 44.20 -25.54 -13.78
CA VAL A 11 43.53 -24.26 -14.08
C VAL A 11 42.02 -24.34 -13.85
N LEU A 12 41.38 -25.43 -14.30
CA LEU A 12 39.96 -25.68 -14.04
C LEU A 12 39.66 -25.78 -12.54
N ALA A 13 40.47 -26.54 -11.78
CA ALA A 13 40.31 -26.66 -10.33
C ALA A 13 40.46 -25.30 -9.62
N LEU A 14 41.42 -24.48 -10.04
CA LEU A 14 41.63 -23.13 -9.51
C LEU A 14 40.44 -22.21 -9.82
N LEU A 15 39.90 -22.28 -11.05
CA LEU A 15 38.72 -21.52 -11.48
C LEU A 15 37.46 -21.88 -10.65
N VAL A 16 37.23 -23.18 -10.42
CA VAL A 16 36.13 -23.66 -9.59
C VAL A 16 36.26 -23.17 -8.15
N LEU A 17 37.46 -23.18 -7.59
CA LEU A 17 37.73 -22.65 -6.24
C LEU A 17 37.51 -21.13 -6.17
N LEU A 18 37.94 -20.37 -7.17
CA LEU A 18 37.73 -18.94 -7.25
C LEU A 18 36.25 -18.58 -7.37
N VAL A 19 35.51 -19.25 -8.26
CA VAL A 19 34.06 -19.03 -8.42
C VAL A 19 33.31 -19.42 -7.16
N GLY A 20 33.65 -20.55 -6.54
CA GLY A 20 33.07 -20.98 -5.26
C GLY A 20 33.35 -19.99 -4.12
N GLY A 21 34.55 -19.45 -4.05
CA GLY A 21 34.93 -18.40 -3.09
C GLY A 21 34.13 -17.10 -3.31
N LEU A 22 33.99 -16.69 -4.56
CA LEU A 22 33.23 -15.48 -4.94
C LEU A 22 31.74 -15.63 -4.61
N LEU A 23 31.14 -16.77 -4.94
CA LEU A 23 29.73 -17.06 -4.62
C LEU A 23 29.50 -17.09 -3.09
N ARG A 24 30.42 -17.67 -2.34
CA ARG A 24 30.35 -17.71 -0.88
C ARG A 24 30.45 -16.30 -0.28
N SER A 25 31.38 -15.47 -0.78
CA SER A 25 31.52 -14.08 -0.34
C SER A 25 30.29 -13.23 -0.65
N HIS A 26 29.67 -13.43 -1.85
CA HIS A 26 28.43 -12.74 -2.20
C HIS A 26 27.25 -13.18 -1.30
N ALA A 27 27.14 -14.47 -1.02
CA ALA A 27 26.11 -15.01 -0.12
C ALA A 27 26.24 -14.46 1.31
N GLU A 28 27.48 -14.31 1.80
CA GLU A 28 27.73 -13.73 3.13
C GLU A 28 27.40 -12.25 3.20
N ILE A 29 27.70 -11.47 2.14
CA ILE A 29 27.34 -10.05 2.05
C ILE A 29 25.82 -9.87 2.02
N LEU A 30 25.12 -10.67 1.22
CA LEU A 30 23.66 -10.65 1.17
C LEU A 30 23.03 -11.02 2.52
N ARG A 31 23.60 -12.00 3.20
CA ARG A 31 23.14 -12.43 4.53
C ARG A 31 23.34 -11.35 5.59
N ARG A 32 24.48 -10.65 5.58
CA ARG A 32 24.74 -9.52 6.48
C ARG A 32 23.86 -8.32 6.19
N LEU A 33 23.53 -8.06 4.92
CA LEU A 33 22.59 -7.02 4.55
C LEU A 33 21.18 -7.38 5.04
N ASP A 34 20.78 -8.64 4.97
CA ASP A 34 19.50 -9.13 5.49
C ASP A 34 19.45 -9.07 7.04
N GLU A 35 20.56 -9.36 7.73
CA GLU A 35 20.70 -9.23 9.19
C GLU A 35 20.75 -7.76 9.67
N LEU A 36 21.21 -6.84 8.84
CA LEU A 36 21.26 -5.40 9.14
C LEU A 36 19.95 -4.68 8.78
N GLN A 37 19.07 -5.32 8.02
CA GLN A 37 17.70 -4.83 7.87
C GLN A 37 16.91 -5.23 9.12
N PRO A 38 16.56 -4.27 10.00
CA PRO A 38 15.71 -4.58 11.14
C PRO A 38 14.44 -5.23 10.60
N ALA A 39 14.07 -6.38 11.19
CA ALA A 39 12.84 -7.09 10.87
C ALA A 39 11.65 -6.12 11.05
N GLY A 40 11.18 -5.57 9.95
CA GLY A 40 10.08 -4.60 9.94
C GLY A 40 10.25 -3.37 9.06
N THR A 41 11.43 -3.10 8.54
CA THR A 41 11.55 -2.07 7.50
C THR A 41 11.29 -2.71 6.13
N ALA A 42 10.02 -2.82 5.76
CA ALA A 42 9.70 -2.58 4.37
C ALA A 42 10.41 -1.28 4.02
N GLN A 43 11.29 -1.31 3.04
CA GLN A 43 11.89 -0.09 2.53
C GLN A 43 10.73 0.66 1.87
N ALA A 44 10.02 1.45 2.68
CA ALA A 44 9.19 2.50 2.13
C ALA A 44 10.17 3.31 1.29
N ALA A 45 10.05 3.22 -0.02
CA ALA A 45 10.72 4.17 -0.88
C ALA A 45 10.35 5.55 -0.31
N PRO A 46 11.30 6.51 -0.25
CA PRO A 46 10.98 7.83 0.26
C PRO A 46 9.73 8.28 -0.47
N VAL A 47 8.67 8.61 0.28
CA VAL A 47 7.43 9.16 -0.28
C VAL A 47 7.89 10.29 -1.18
N ARG A 48 7.72 10.12 -2.48
CA ARG A 48 8.07 11.17 -3.44
C ARG A 48 7.23 12.37 -3.06
N ALA A 49 7.86 13.49 -2.78
CA ALA A 49 7.26 14.68 -2.19
C ALA A 49 6.18 15.35 -3.09
N SER A 50 5.66 14.70 -4.11
CA SER A 50 4.61 15.19 -5.00
C SER A 50 4.20 14.19 -6.10
N SER A 51 3.85 12.95 -5.78
CA SER A 51 3.04 12.21 -6.75
C SER A 51 1.60 12.26 -6.29
N ASP A 52 0.78 12.94 -7.05
CA ASP A 52 -0.66 12.97 -6.84
C ASP A 52 -1.23 11.57 -7.08
N ALA A 53 -2.29 11.21 -6.37
CA ALA A 53 -3.04 10.01 -6.71
C ALA A 53 -3.67 10.19 -8.10
N HIS A 54 -3.72 9.11 -8.88
CA HIS A 54 -4.31 9.10 -10.21
C HIS A 54 -5.53 8.18 -10.25
N ASP A 55 -6.57 8.60 -10.95
CA ASP A 55 -7.70 7.73 -11.26
C ASP A 55 -7.24 6.62 -12.22
N ILE A 56 -7.74 5.40 -12.04
CA ILE A 56 -7.34 4.26 -12.85
C ILE A 56 -8.44 3.93 -13.84
N SER A 57 -8.09 3.91 -15.14
CA SER A 57 -8.92 3.38 -16.21
C SER A 57 -8.29 2.10 -16.77
N GLY A 58 -9.10 1.08 -17.02
CA GLY A 58 -8.61 -0.19 -17.52
C GLY A 58 -9.75 -1.14 -17.87
N VAL A 59 -9.46 -2.42 -17.86
CA VAL A 59 -10.45 -3.47 -18.07
C VAL A 59 -10.44 -4.49 -16.91
N THR A 60 -11.58 -5.11 -16.68
CA THR A 60 -11.71 -6.25 -15.77
C THR A 60 -11.10 -7.50 -16.40
N LEU A 61 -10.99 -8.59 -15.63
CA LEU A 61 -10.58 -9.90 -16.17
C LEU A 61 -11.58 -10.45 -17.21
N ALA A 62 -12.84 -10.01 -17.18
CA ALA A 62 -13.87 -10.35 -18.18
C ALA A 62 -13.78 -9.48 -19.45
N GLY A 63 -12.94 -8.44 -19.45
CA GLY A 63 -12.77 -7.52 -20.59
C GLY A 63 -13.67 -6.29 -20.52
N ASP A 64 -14.47 -6.12 -19.45
CA ASP A 64 -15.33 -4.96 -19.31
C ASP A 64 -14.51 -3.73 -18.92
N ALA A 65 -14.83 -2.57 -19.50
CA ALA A 65 -14.19 -1.30 -19.14
C ALA A 65 -14.52 -0.93 -17.69
N VAL A 66 -13.50 -0.48 -16.95
CA VAL A 66 -13.63 -0.04 -15.57
C VAL A 66 -12.88 1.26 -15.35
N HIS A 67 -13.48 2.13 -14.54
CA HIS A 67 -12.85 3.37 -14.06
C HIS A 67 -12.96 3.42 -12.54
N LEU A 68 -11.82 3.69 -11.87
CA LEU A 68 -11.73 3.86 -10.42
C LEU A 68 -11.36 5.30 -10.13
N GLY A 69 -12.27 6.04 -9.49
CA GLY A 69 -12.01 7.38 -8.99
C GLY A 69 -11.31 7.30 -7.63
N LEU A 70 -10.03 7.57 -7.60
CA LEU A 70 -9.16 7.47 -6.42
C LEU A 70 -8.76 8.84 -5.88
N THR A 71 -8.88 9.88 -6.70
CA THR A 71 -8.47 11.27 -6.39
C THR A 71 -9.52 12.04 -5.59
N ARG A 72 -10.62 11.42 -5.22
CA ARG A 72 -11.72 12.02 -4.46
C ARG A 72 -11.82 11.45 -3.06
N PRO A 73 -12.28 12.27 -2.09
CA PRO A 73 -12.53 11.74 -0.75
C PRO A 73 -13.46 10.52 -0.78
N GLY A 74 -13.07 9.49 -0.08
CA GLY A 74 -13.78 8.20 -0.06
C GLY A 74 -13.21 7.24 0.97
N SER A 75 -13.04 5.98 0.58
CA SER A 75 -12.37 4.96 1.40
C SER A 75 -10.89 4.91 1.02
N ALA A 76 -10.03 4.76 2.03
CA ALA A 76 -8.63 4.49 1.78
C ALA A 76 -8.46 3.23 0.91
N THR A 77 -7.49 3.25 0.01
CA THR A 77 -7.29 2.17 -0.96
C THR A 77 -5.82 1.75 -1.03
N LEU A 78 -5.58 0.45 -0.93
CA LEU A 78 -4.30 -0.15 -1.26
C LEU A 78 -4.34 -0.62 -2.71
N LEU A 79 -3.50 -0.05 -3.55
CA LEU A 79 -3.20 -0.56 -4.87
C LEU A 79 -2.04 -1.54 -4.78
N ALA A 80 -2.22 -2.74 -5.30
CA ALA A 80 -1.18 -3.75 -5.39
C ALA A 80 -0.84 -4.01 -6.87
N PHE A 81 0.29 -3.50 -7.33
CA PHE A 81 0.79 -3.71 -8.69
C PHE A 81 1.51 -5.05 -8.77
N LEU A 82 0.84 -6.05 -9.33
CA LEU A 82 1.30 -7.42 -9.41
C LEU A 82 1.32 -7.92 -10.86
N THR A 83 2.09 -8.98 -11.11
CA THR A 83 2.09 -9.71 -12.38
C THR A 83 1.84 -11.20 -12.15
N SER A 84 1.35 -11.90 -13.16
CA SER A 84 1.09 -13.34 -13.09
C SER A 84 2.38 -14.19 -13.12
N GLY A 85 3.48 -13.64 -13.67
CA GLY A 85 4.75 -14.34 -13.84
C GLY A 85 5.80 -14.11 -12.75
N CYS A 86 5.54 -13.24 -11.79
CA CYS A 86 6.48 -12.88 -10.74
C CYS A 86 6.35 -13.84 -9.55
N SER A 87 7.43 -14.52 -9.16
CA SER A 87 7.43 -15.47 -8.04
C SER A 87 7.12 -14.81 -6.69
N THR A 88 7.62 -13.59 -6.47
CA THR A 88 7.30 -12.82 -5.25
C THR A 88 5.83 -12.38 -5.26
N CYS A 89 5.25 -12.05 -6.41
CA CYS A 89 3.83 -11.71 -6.51
C CYS A 89 2.93 -12.89 -6.16
N GLN A 90 3.38 -14.12 -6.41
CA GLN A 90 2.65 -15.34 -6.04
C GLN A 90 2.30 -15.35 -4.55
N THR A 91 3.23 -14.96 -3.68
CA THR A 91 3.00 -14.93 -2.22
C THR A 91 1.90 -13.95 -1.82
N PHE A 92 1.72 -12.85 -2.59
CA PHE A 92 0.66 -11.88 -2.36
C PHE A 92 -0.69 -12.38 -2.87
N TRP A 93 -0.73 -13.05 -4.04
CA TRP A 93 -1.94 -13.68 -4.53
C TRP A 93 -2.47 -14.71 -3.52
N GLU A 94 -1.58 -15.55 -2.97
CA GLU A 94 -1.90 -16.52 -1.93
C GLU A 94 -2.37 -15.85 -0.63
N ALA A 95 -1.68 -14.78 -0.21
CA ALA A 95 -2.05 -14.03 0.99
C ALA A 95 -3.44 -13.37 0.84
N PHE A 96 -3.78 -12.83 -0.32
CA PHE A 96 -5.09 -12.24 -0.58
C PHE A 96 -6.21 -13.27 -0.60
N ALA A 97 -5.90 -14.54 -0.87
CA ALA A 97 -6.84 -15.65 -0.78
C ALA A 97 -7.07 -16.14 0.67
N ASP A 98 -6.15 -15.85 1.60
CA ASP A 98 -6.29 -16.27 2.99
C ASP A 98 -7.24 -15.33 3.77
N PRO A 99 -8.36 -15.83 4.32
CA PRO A 99 -9.26 -15.01 5.13
C PRO A 99 -8.62 -14.38 6.38
N ARG A 100 -7.45 -14.87 6.80
CA ARG A 100 -6.68 -14.33 7.93
C ARG A 100 -5.84 -13.12 7.52
N SER A 101 -5.56 -12.97 6.24
CA SER A 101 -4.79 -11.87 5.66
C SER A 101 -5.70 -10.68 5.35
N ARG A 102 -6.29 -10.07 6.39
CA ARG A 102 -7.15 -8.90 6.23
C ARG A 102 -6.34 -7.61 6.30
N LEU A 103 -6.71 -6.66 5.46
CA LEU A 103 -6.28 -5.27 5.59
C LEU A 103 -6.92 -4.62 6.83
N PRO A 104 -6.37 -3.52 7.34
CA PRO A 104 -7.03 -2.70 8.35
C PRO A 104 -8.43 -2.29 7.90
N ASP A 105 -9.35 -2.12 8.87
CA ASP A 105 -10.72 -1.70 8.59
C ASP A 105 -10.74 -0.34 7.86
N GLY A 106 -11.58 -0.25 6.84
CA GLY A 106 -11.71 0.95 6.01
C GLY A 106 -10.73 1.07 4.84
N VAL A 107 -9.79 0.12 4.69
CA VAL A 107 -8.88 0.08 3.54
C VAL A 107 -9.34 -0.95 2.51
N GLY A 108 -9.68 -0.49 1.32
CA GLY A 108 -10.00 -1.35 0.17
C GLY A 108 -8.74 -1.89 -0.50
N LEU A 109 -8.84 -3.08 -1.13
CA LEU A 109 -7.78 -3.66 -1.95
C LEU A 109 -8.18 -3.61 -3.43
N VAL A 110 -7.28 -3.11 -4.25
CA VAL A 110 -7.35 -3.23 -5.71
C VAL A 110 -6.02 -3.76 -6.22
N VAL A 111 -6.07 -4.87 -6.94
CA VAL A 111 -4.90 -5.38 -7.65
C VAL A 111 -4.87 -4.77 -9.06
N VAL A 112 -3.74 -4.20 -9.43
CA VAL A 112 -3.51 -3.60 -10.75
C VAL A 112 -2.47 -4.41 -11.49
N THR A 113 -2.84 -4.98 -12.63
CA THR A 113 -1.94 -5.69 -13.52
C THR A 113 -1.74 -4.90 -14.80
N LYS A 114 -0.79 -5.30 -15.64
CA LYS A 114 -0.70 -4.74 -16.98
C LYS A 114 -1.90 -5.18 -17.82
N ASP A 115 -2.13 -4.51 -18.94
CA ASP A 115 -3.25 -4.79 -19.83
C ASP A 115 -3.15 -6.17 -20.52
N PRO A 116 -4.20 -6.64 -21.23
CA PRO A 116 -4.24 -7.96 -21.86
C PRO A 116 -3.19 -8.20 -22.96
N SER A 117 -2.49 -7.17 -23.43
CA SER A 117 -1.38 -7.35 -24.37
C SER A 117 -0.09 -7.83 -23.68
N HIS A 118 -0.01 -7.69 -22.35
CA HIS A 118 1.15 -8.05 -21.53
C HIS A 118 0.85 -9.18 -20.54
N GLU A 119 -0.41 -9.36 -20.14
CA GLU A 119 -0.83 -10.33 -19.13
C GLU A 119 -2.00 -11.20 -19.63
N SER A 120 -2.02 -12.45 -19.23
CA SER A 120 -3.12 -13.35 -19.54
C SER A 120 -4.28 -13.20 -18.56
N SER A 121 -5.45 -12.74 -19.04
CA SER A 121 -6.66 -12.64 -18.20
C SER A 121 -7.06 -13.99 -17.61
N ALA A 122 -6.89 -15.09 -18.36
CA ALA A 122 -7.19 -16.44 -17.87
C ALA A 122 -6.26 -16.82 -16.72
N ARG A 123 -4.95 -16.57 -16.85
CA ARG A 123 -3.99 -16.86 -15.78
C ARG A 123 -4.22 -16.01 -14.54
N LEU A 124 -4.54 -14.72 -14.73
CA LEU A 124 -4.89 -13.84 -13.63
C LEU A 124 -6.19 -14.28 -12.94
N GLY A 125 -7.17 -14.79 -13.71
CA GLY A 125 -8.41 -15.35 -13.16
C GLY A 125 -8.20 -16.59 -12.28
N GLU A 126 -7.15 -17.39 -12.55
CA GLU A 126 -6.76 -18.53 -11.69
C GLU A 126 -6.11 -18.07 -10.38
N LEU A 127 -5.41 -16.92 -10.40
CA LEU A 127 -4.69 -16.38 -9.24
C LEU A 127 -5.57 -15.48 -8.37
N ALA A 128 -6.51 -14.75 -8.99
CA ALA A 128 -7.32 -13.76 -8.29
C ALA A 128 -8.33 -14.41 -7.33
N PRO A 129 -8.25 -14.12 -6.02
CA PRO A 129 -9.22 -14.67 -5.08
C PRO A 129 -10.60 -14.05 -5.28
N PRO A 130 -11.68 -14.78 -4.95
CA PRO A 130 -13.04 -14.24 -4.99
C PRO A 130 -13.16 -12.95 -4.15
N GLY A 131 -13.78 -11.93 -4.73
CA GLY A 131 -14.03 -10.65 -4.06
C GLY A 131 -12.88 -9.65 -4.12
N VAL A 132 -11.71 -10.02 -4.59
CA VAL A 132 -10.61 -9.07 -4.86
C VAL A 132 -10.82 -8.45 -6.23
N ARG A 133 -10.85 -7.12 -6.27
CA ARG A 133 -10.95 -6.38 -7.54
C ARG A 133 -9.61 -6.38 -8.26
N VAL A 134 -9.60 -6.88 -9.49
CA VAL A 134 -8.44 -6.84 -10.38
C VAL A 134 -8.75 -5.93 -11.56
N VAL A 135 -7.86 -5.00 -11.83
CA VAL A 135 -7.91 -4.08 -12.98
C VAL A 135 -6.67 -4.26 -13.82
N MET A 136 -6.85 -4.45 -15.11
CA MET A 136 -5.77 -4.57 -16.08
C MET A 136 -5.57 -3.20 -16.74
N SER A 137 -4.44 -2.53 -16.46
CA SER A 137 -4.14 -1.18 -16.95
C SER A 137 -2.64 -0.92 -16.99
N SER A 138 -2.04 -0.93 -18.18
CA SER A 138 -0.65 -0.50 -18.35
C SER A 138 -0.47 1.00 -18.17
N ALA A 139 -1.53 1.80 -18.42
CA ALA A 139 -1.52 3.23 -18.16
C ALA A 139 -1.32 3.51 -16.67
N ALA A 140 -2.04 2.82 -15.78
CA ALA A 140 -1.85 2.97 -14.33
C ALA A 140 -0.42 2.65 -13.88
N TRP A 141 0.25 1.67 -14.50
CA TRP A 141 1.67 1.40 -14.20
C TRP A 141 2.58 2.57 -14.57
N SER A 142 2.26 3.27 -15.65
CA SER A 142 2.99 4.46 -16.07
C SER A 142 2.67 5.68 -15.20
N ASP A 143 1.40 5.91 -14.88
CA ASP A 143 0.94 7.05 -14.10
C ASP A 143 1.49 7.01 -12.66
N TYR A 144 1.55 5.84 -12.05
CA TYR A 144 2.16 5.60 -10.73
C TYR A 144 3.67 5.33 -10.80
N GLU A 145 4.30 5.45 -11.99
CA GLU A 145 5.74 5.23 -12.20
C GLU A 145 6.25 3.93 -11.56
N VAL A 146 5.49 2.84 -11.65
CA VAL A 146 5.78 1.57 -10.99
C VAL A 146 7.09 0.97 -11.53
N PRO A 147 8.16 0.87 -10.69
CA PRO A 147 9.48 0.47 -11.17
C PRO A 147 9.57 -1.05 -11.43
N ALA A 148 8.91 -1.84 -10.62
CA ALA A 148 8.90 -3.30 -10.67
C ALA A 148 7.74 -3.85 -9.85
N SER A 149 7.42 -5.15 -10.00
CA SER A 149 6.44 -5.86 -9.17
C SER A 149 7.13 -6.81 -8.17
N PRO A 150 6.58 -7.00 -6.98
CA PRO A 150 5.37 -6.35 -6.42
C PRO A 150 5.63 -4.90 -5.99
N TYR A 151 4.67 -4.01 -6.23
CA TYR A 151 4.70 -2.63 -5.77
C TYR A 151 3.35 -2.24 -5.16
N PHE A 152 3.38 -1.43 -4.12
CA PHE A 152 2.18 -1.06 -3.37
C PHE A 152 2.08 0.45 -3.28
N VAL A 153 0.87 0.95 -3.44
CA VAL A 153 0.55 2.37 -3.28
C VAL A 153 -0.64 2.48 -2.34
N HIS A 154 -0.50 3.25 -1.28
CA HIS A 154 -1.58 3.56 -0.35
C HIS A 154 -2.13 4.95 -0.67
N ILE A 155 -3.41 4.99 -0.99
CA ILE A 155 -4.18 6.21 -1.17
C ILE A 155 -5.08 6.34 0.05
N ASP A 156 -5.03 7.47 0.72
CA ASP A 156 -5.81 7.72 1.92
C ASP A 156 -7.29 8.07 1.62
N ALA A 157 -8.07 8.30 2.67
CA ALA A 157 -9.48 8.66 2.54
C ALA A 157 -9.70 10.08 1.97
N ALA A 158 -8.68 10.93 1.91
CA ALA A 158 -8.75 12.23 1.25
C ALA A 158 -8.53 12.11 -0.27
N GLY A 159 -8.04 10.97 -0.75
CA GLY A 159 -7.66 10.74 -2.15
C GLY A 159 -6.23 11.19 -2.44
N GLU A 160 -5.40 11.27 -1.41
CA GLU A 160 -3.98 11.64 -1.53
C GLU A 160 -3.08 10.41 -1.41
N LEU A 161 -1.93 10.45 -2.06
CA LEU A 161 -0.93 9.39 -1.96
C LEU A 161 -0.26 9.46 -0.59
N ALA A 162 -0.61 8.51 0.30
CA ALA A 162 -0.11 8.43 1.66
C ALA A 162 1.18 7.61 1.80
N GLY A 163 1.50 6.76 0.82
CA GLY A 163 2.73 5.99 0.81
C GLY A 163 2.81 5.02 -0.36
N GLU A 164 4.03 4.65 -0.70
CA GLU A 164 4.30 3.70 -1.78
C GLU A 164 5.56 2.89 -1.50
N GLY A 165 5.71 1.73 -2.10
CA GLY A 165 6.93 0.93 -1.97
C GLY A 165 6.78 -0.52 -2.38
N THR A 166 7.87 -1.26 -2.20
CA THR A 166 7.92 -2.70 -2.42
C THR A 166 7.85 -3.45 -1.10
N ALA A 167 7.33 -4.66 -1.11
CA ALA A 167 7.35 -5.56 0.03
C ALA A 167 7.59 -7.00 -0.47
N GLN A 168 8.14 -7.83 0.38
CA GLN A 168 8.36 -9.24 0.08
C GLN A 168 7.27 -10.14 0.68
N ARG A 169 6.54 -9.65 1.70
CA ARG A 169 5.49 -10.37 2.40
C ARG A 169 4.33 -9.44 2.75
N PHE A 170 3.14 -10.01 2.78
CA PHE A 170 1.91 -9.27 3.05
C PHE A 170 1.85 -8.69 4.48
N ASP A 171 2.41 -9.37 5.47
CA ASP A 171 2.45 -8.88 6.85
C ASP A 171 3.20 -7.53 6.97
N GLN A 172 4.23 -7.31 6.15
CA GLN A 172 4.93 -6.02 6.08
C GLN A 172 4.02 -4.91 5.57
N VAL A 173 3.29 -5.16 4.47
CA VAL A 173 2.32 -4.19 3.92
C VAL A 173 1.24 -3.88 4.94
N ARG A 174 0.70 -4.91 5.59
CA ARG A 174 -0.35 -4.75 6.59
C ARG A 174 0.11 -3.94 7.82
N SER A 175 1.32 -4.18 8.31
CA SER A 175 1.88 -3.41 9.43
C SER A 175 2.02 -1.93 9.09
N LEU A 176 2.60 -1.62 7.92
CA LEU A 176 2.75 -0.23 7.46
C LEU A 176 1.41 0.49 7.28
N LEU A 177 0.41 -0.21 6.73
CA LEU A 177 -0.94 0.34 6.60
C LEU A 177 -1.61 0.58 7.95
N ALA A 178 -1.44 -0.35 8.91
CA ALA A 178 -1.99 -0.19 10.25
C ALA A 178 -1.38 1.02 10.96
N ASP A 179 -0.07 1.22 10.84
CA ASP A 179 0.63 2.37 11.39
C ASP A 179 0.16 3.67 10.73
N ALA A 180 0.05 3.72 9.39
CA ALA A 180 -0.44 4.88 8.67
C ALA A 180 -1.89 5.25 9.05
N VAL A 181 -2.78 4.27 9.16
CA VAL A 181 -4.17 4.49 9.59
C VAL A 181 -4.23 5.00 11.04
N ALA A 182 -3.37 4.47 11.93
CA ALA A 182 -3.29 4.94 13.32
C ALA A 182 -2.79 6.38 13.41
N ASP A 183 -1.81 6.76 12.61
CA ASP A 183 -1.26 8.13 12.56
C ASP A 183 -2.29 9.15 12.09
N VAL A 184 -3.05 8.83 11.03
CA VAL A 184 -4.16 9.68 10.55
C VAL A 184 -5.23 9.84 11.64
N ALA A 185 -5.65 8.76 12.30
CA ALA A 185 -6.63 8.81 13.38
C ALA A 185 -6.15 9.64 14.58
N GLU A 186 -4.86 9.63 14.88
CA GLU A 186 -4.28 10.45 15.96
C GLU A 186 -4.19 11.92 15.54
N ALA A 187 -3.85 12.22 14.29
CA ALA A 187 -3.84 13.58 13.75
C ALA A 187 -5.25 14.19 13.79
N ASP A 188 -6.27 13.44 13.39
CA ASP A 188 -7.67 13.87 13.45
C ASP A 188 -8.15 14.12 14.88
N ARG A 189 -7.77 13.27 15.82
CA ARG A 189 -8.08 13.47 17.26
C ARG A 189 -7.44 14.74 17.80
N ARG A 190 -6.17 15.01 17.45
CA ARG A 190 -5.46 16.24 17.83
C ARG A 190 -6.13 17.47 17.23
N GLY A 191 -6.39 17.47 15.93
CA GLY A 191 -7.06 18.57 15.25
C GLY A 191 -8.46 18.85 15.78
N SER A 192 -9.23 17.81 16.14
CA SER A 192 -10.55 17.96 16.77
C SER A 192 -10.46 18.55 18.16
N ARG A 193 -9.48 18.15 18.97
CA ARG A 193 -9.23 18.72 20.29
C ARG A 193 -8.82 20.19 20.22
N GLU A 194 -7.95 20.54 19.28
CA GLU A 194 -7.55 21.95 19.06
C GLU A 194 -8.71 22.84 18.61
N ARG A 195 -9.57 22.34 17.71
CA ARG A 195 -10.79 23.05 17.28
C ARG A 195 -11.76 23.26 18.46
N ALA A 196 -11.95 22.23 19.29
CA ALA A 196 -12.80 22.32 20.48
C ALA A 196 -12.27 23.38 21.47
N LEU A 197 -10.96 23.35 21.79
CA LEU A 197 -10.32 24.34 22.67
C LEU A 197 -10.35 25.77 22.10
N ARG A 198 -10.31 25.94 20.78
CA ARG A 198 -10.47 27.24 20.12
C ARG A 198 -11.91 27.72 20.29
N ALA A 199 -12.89 26.87 19.97
CA ALA A 199 -14.31 27.22 20.14
C ALA A 199 -14.66 27.57 21.57
N GLU A 200 -14.16 26.81 22.55
CA GLU A 200 -14.36 27.14 23.99
C GLU A 200 -13.79 28.51 24.36
N ARG A 201 -12.59 28.85 23.86
CA ARG A 201 -11.99 30.17 24.12
C ARG A 201 -12.78 31.30 23.47
N GLU A 202 -13.28 31.12 22.27
CA GLU A 202 -14.11 32.10 21.56
C GLU A 202 -15.45 32.30 22.26
N LEU A 203 -16.10 31.22 22.69
CA LEU A 203 -17.34 31.27 23.47
C LEU A 203 -17.11 31.97 24.82
N ALA A 204 -16.05 31.64 25.52
CA ALA A 204 -15.71 32.29 26.81
C ALA A 204 -15.42 33.79 26.61
N ALA A 205 -14.72 34.19 25.56
CA ALA A 205 -14.47 35.58 25.22
C ALA A 205 -15.77 36.36 24.89
N ALA A 206 -16.76 35.67 24.33
CA ALA A 206 -18.10 36.22 24.07
C ALA A 206 -19.03 36.19 25.31
N GLY A 207 -18.54 35.75 26.49
CA GLY A 207 -19.31 35.62 27.71
C GLY A 207 -20.28 34.44 27.72
N ILE A 208 -20.11 33.48 26.79
CA ILE A 208 -20.97 32.30 26.68
C ILE A 208 -20.29 31.14 27.40
N GLY A 209 -20.62 30.93 28.68
CA GLY A 209 -20.14 29.83 29.48
C GLY A 209 -21.07 28.60 29.44
N PRO A 210 -20.65 27.48 30.10
CA PRO A 210 -21.50 26.31 30.25
C PRO A 210 -22.84 26.70 30.93
N GLY A 211 -23.97 26.37 30.29
CA GLY A 211 -25.31 26.75 30.79
C GLY A 211 -25.86 28.06 30.25
N HIS A 212 -25.16 28.77 29.38
CA HIS A 212 -25.68 29.96 28.76
C HIS A 212 -26.95 29.64 27.93
N PRO A 213 -28.05 30.46 28.03
CA PRO A 213 -29.33 30.16 27.39
C PRO A 213 -29.23 29.93 25.86
N SER A 214 -28.29 30.57 25.18
CA SER A 214 -28.07 30.38 23.72
C SER A 214 -27.59 28.98 23.33
N LEU A 215 -27.02 28.23 24.27
CA LEU A 215 -26.57 26.84 24.03
C LEU A 215 -27.73 25.83 24.19
N HIS A 216 -28.86 26.25 24.72
CA HIS A 216 -30.04 25.43 24.99
C HIS A 216 -31.30 25.90 24.28
N ALA A 217 -31.16 26.61 23.16
CA ALA A 217 -32.28 27.18 22.37
C ALA A 217 -33.16 26.07 21.72
N GLY A 218 -33.85 25.30 22.55
CA GLY A 218 -34.75 24.22 22.11
C GLY A 218 -35.90 23.97 23.12
N GLY A 219 -36.00 24.70 24.24
CA GLY A 219 -36.90 24.41 25.32
C GLY A 219 -38.20 25.22 25.43
N GLU A 220 -38.37 26.32 24.72
CA GLU A 220 -39.54 27.21 24.89
C GLU A 220 -40.33 27.48 23.61
N ARG A 221 -40.99 26.42 23.10
CA ARG A 221 -42.19 26.58 22.29
C ARG A 221 -43.27 25.58 22.72
N ARG A 222 -43.72 25.73 24.00
CA ARG A 222 -45.01 25.19 24.42
C ARG A 222 -45.66 26.21 25.33
N GLY A 223 -46.73 26.83 24.87
CA GLY A 223 -47.69 27.49 25.72
C GLY A 223 -47.99 28.91 25.29
N ASN A 224 -48.78 29.08 24.27
CA ASN A 224 -49.94 29.96 24.35
C ASN A 224 -50.86 29.75 23.15
N GLY A 225 -51.99 29.13 23.38
CA GLY A 225 -53.07 28.96 22.43
C GLY A 225 -54.24 28.33 23.14
N ALA A 226 -54.81 29.09 24.10
CA ALA A 226 -56.15 28.80 24.56
C ALA A 226 -56.77 30.11 25.03
N GLY A 227 -57.76 30.58 24.29
CA GLY A 227 -58.57 31.71 24.51
C GLY A 227 -59.51 31.88 23.38
#